data_3ec00b80155b0a7f62ec51072aed9545
#
_entry.id   3ec00b80155b0a7f62ec51072aed9545
#
_cell.length_a   1.000
_cell.length_b   1.000
_cell.length_c   1.000
_cell.angle_alpha   90.00
_cell.angle_beta   90.00
_cell.angle_gamma   90.00
#
_symmetry.space_group_name_H-M   'P 1'
#
loop_
_entity.id
_entity.type
_entity.pdbx_description
1 polymer ?
#
loop_
_entity_poly.entity_id
_entity_poly.type
_entity_poly.pdbx_seq_one_letter_code
_entity_poly.pdbx_strand_id
1 'polypeptide(L)'
;SYFLILFSFIPASIIIGPAISLFNILLIDISFIFFILFKKDFKFLSNKTVKLIILLCLYLVFNSVIAKDFSMGAYRNLGFIRFGIFFLAFNYFFYNNYFVNRVLVIWALTLSFLSLDTYLESISGTNILGYGEAYGARIVSFFKDEPIVGGYINGFYLIIIGFLFYLNNKILNKYKYIILIFTIFFITAIILTGERSNSIKAILGFFLFYFLNDHFKFKEKILSVLLLVLVFIFLLNTSNFLKLRYGGQFFKPIISIFQSNNEISIEREANKNLYIALYQSGFEVFKKYKIFGVGNKNYRLETCSNEKNPKYYCNTHPHQLYFEFLAEHGIVGTVILIFILFSLILSKIKIILSSKNYLQLGCLTFLLTSFIPLLPSGAFFADYNLTIFWINLSIMYAVGNKTNVFRFN
;
A
#
# COMPACT_ATOMS: atom_id res chain seq x y z
N SER A 1 16.65 -14.93 18.50
CA SER A 1 16.87 -13.44 18.59
C SER A 1 17.13 -12.80 17.23
N TYR A 2 17.91 -13.43 16.34
CA TYR A 2 18.34 -12.86 15.05
C TYR A 2 17.16 -12.44 14.15
N PHE A 3 16.25 -13.34 13.79
CA PHE A 3 15.08 -12.99 12.98
C PHE A 3 14.18 -11.93 13.64
N LEU A 4 14.07 -11.93 14.97
CA LEU A 4 13.29 -10.91 15.68
C LEU A 4 13.85 -9.51 15.42
N ILE A 5 15.17 -9.34 15.42
CA ILE A 5 15.82 -8.06 15.11
C ILE A 5 15.51 -7.64 13.67
N LEU A 6 15.73 -8.54 12.70
CA LEU A 6 15.51 -8.23 11.28
C LEU A 6 14.06 -7.82 10.99
N PHE A 7 13.08 -8.59 11.50
CA PHE A 7 11.67 -8.25 11.32
C PHE A 7 11.26 -6.97 12.06
N SER A 8 11.79 -6.73 13.25
CA SER A 8 11.53 -5.49 13.98
C SER A 8 12.08 -4.25 13.26
N PHE A 9 13.18 -4.41 12.52
CA PHE A 9 13.84 -3.33 11.80
C PHE A 9 13.16 -2.95 10.48
N ILE A 10 12.21 -3.75 9.97
CA ILE A 10 11.57 -3.50 8.66
C ILE A 10 11.03 -2.05 8.52
N PRO A 11 10.17 -1.51 9.41
CA PRO A 11 9.67 -0.15 9.25
C PRO A 11 10.78 0.91 9.25
N ALA A 12 11.74 0.80 10.17
CA ALA A 12 12.86 1.72 10.25
C ALA A 12 13.75 1.63 8.99
N SER A 13 13.97 0.44 8.45
CA SER A 13 14.76 0.25 7.22
C SER A 13 14.14 0.96 6.00
N ILE A 14 12.81 0.99 5.91
CA ILE A 14 12.09 1.72 4.84
C ILE A 14 12.26 3.23 5.00
N ILE A 15 12.21 3.74 6.24
CA ILE A 15 12.42 5.17 6.54
C ILE A 15 13.85 5.61 6.19
N ILE A 16 14.86 4.78 6.52
CA ILE A 16 16.27 5.10 6.25
C ILE A 16 16.53 5.20 4.74
N GLY A 17 15.89 4.35 3.94
CA GLY A 17 15.97 4.44 2.50
C GLY A 17 15.89 3.11 1.76
N PRO A 18 15.69 3.16 0.43
CA PRO A 18 15.44 1.97 -0.40
C PRO A 18 16.56 0.91 -0.34
N ALA A 19 17.83 1.34 -0.29
CA ALA A 19 18.97 0.41 -0.22
C ALA A 19 18.99 -0.38 1.07
N ILE A 20 18.72 0.27 2.21
CA ILE A 20 18.69 -0.37 3.54
C ILE A 20 17.49 -1.30 3.66
N SER A 21 16.32 -0.87 3.15
CA SER A 21 15.12 -1.71 3.10
C SER A 21 15.36 -2.97 2.27
N LEU A 22 15.93 -2.83 1.08
CA LEU A 22 16.28 -3.96 0.21
C LEU A 22 17.25 -4.92 0.90
N PHE A 23 18.33 -4.38 1.50
CA PHE A 23 19.32 -5.17 2.22
C PHE A 23 18.71 -5.96 3.38
N ASN A 24 17.85 -5.32 4.18
CA ASN A 24 17.17 -5.99 5.29
C ASN A 24 16.26 -7.14 4.80
N ILE A 25 15.49 -6.93 3.72
CA ILE A 25 14.65 -7.96 3.12
C ILE A 25 15.50 -9.12 2.61
N LEU A 26 16.61 -8.85 1.89
CA LEU A 26 17.51 -9.88 1.40
C LEU A 26 18.17 -10.67 2.53
N LEU A 27 18.53 -10.03 3.64
CA LEU A 27 19.03 -10.73 4.83
C LEU A 27 17.98 -11.69 5.41
N ILE A 28 16.71 -11.26 5.51
CA ILE A 28 15.61 -12.13 5.95
C ILE A 28 15.48 -13.32 5.00
N ASP A 29 15.46 -13.07 3.69
CA ASP A 29 15.22 -14.08 2.67
C ASP A 29 16.34 -15.13 2.61
N ILE A 30 17.58 -14.68 2.52
CA ILE A 30 18.76 -15.56 2.48
C ILE A 30 18.83 -16.40 3.76
N SER A 31 18.68 -15.76 4.92
CA SER A 31 18.70 -16.47 6.19
C SER A 31 17.55 -17.47 6.31
N PHE A 32 16.37 -17.14 5.80
CA PHE A 32 15.22 -18.04 5.78
C PHE A 32 15.43 -19.22 4.84
N ILE A 33 16.01 -19.00 3.66
CA ILE A 33 16.36 -20.09 2.73
C ILE A 33 17.29 -21.10 3.41
N PHE A 34 18.40 -20.64 4.01
CA PHE A 34 19.32 -21.52 4.74
C PHE A 34 18.62 -22.27 5.89
N PHE A 35 17.74 -21.56 6.62
CA PHE A 35 16.98 -22.16 7.71
C PHE A 35 16.04 -23.28 7.23
N ILE A 36 15.31 -23.08 6.12
CA ILE A 36 14.39 -24.08 5.56
C ILE A 36 15.15 -25.26 4.94
N LEU A 37 16.26 -24.99 4.26
CA LEU A 37 17.13 -26.04 3.71
C LEU A 37 17.68 -26.94 4.83
N PHE A 38 18.11 -26.34 5.95
CA PHE A 38 18.57 -27.11 7.12
C PHE A 38 17.45 -27.94 7.75
N LYS A 39 16.24 -27.39 7.86
CA LYS A 39 15.07 -28.09 8.42
C LYS A 39 14.47 -29.13 7.46
N LYS A 40 14.76 -29.07 6.18
CA LYS A 40 14.20 -29.95 5.13
C LYS A 40 12.66 -30.00 5.12
N ASP A 41 11.97 -28.90 5.51
CA ASP A 41 10.52 -28.81 5.53
C ASP A 41 10.03 -28.04 4.29
N PHE A 42 9.64 -28.78 3.25
CA PHE A 42 9.14 -28.23 1.98
C PHE A 42 7.64 -28.46 1.78
N LYS A 43 6.90 -28.87 2.80
CA LYS A 43 5.46 -29.17 2.69
C LYS A 43 4.64 -27.98 2.19
N PHE A 44 5.07 -26.74 2.49
CA PHE A 44 4.43 -25.52 2.04
C PHE A 44 4.31 -25.40 0.52
N LEU A 45 5.19 -26.07 -0.26
CA LEU A 45 5.13 -26.05 -1.73
C LEU A 45 3.84 -26.68 -2.30
N SER A 46 3.18 -27.56 -1.57
CA SER A 46 1.90 -28.14 -1.97
C SER A 46 0.71 -27.18 -1.78
N ASN A 47 0.89 -26.11 -0.98
CA ASN A 47 -0.17 -25.14 -0.68
C ASN A 47 -0.59 -24.34 -1.92
N LYS A 48 -1.92 -24.22 -2.13
CA LYS A 48 -2.50 -23.48 -3.27
C LYS A 48 -2.04 -22.02 -3.32
N THR A 49 -1.92 -21.35 -2.18
CA THR A 49 -1.46 -19.95 -2.09
C THR A 49 -0.01 -19.83 -2.58
N VAL A 50 0.87 -20.74 -2.17
CA VAL A 50 2.27 -20.74 -2.61
C VAL A 50 2.37 -21.01 -4.11
N LYS A 51 1.56 -21.93 -4.66
CA LYS A 51 1.49 -22.19 -6.10
C LYS A 51 1.05 -20.94 -6.90
N LEU A 52 0.10 -20.15 -6.37
CA LEU A 52 -0.30 -18.87 -6.99
C LEU A 52 0.84 -17.84 -6.97
N ILE A 53 1.62 -17.77 -5.90
CA ILE A 53 2.78 -16.87 -5.81
C ILE A 53 3.87 -17.32 -6.80
N ILE A 54 4.14 -18.62 -6.92
CA ILE A 54 5.07 -19.17 -7.92
C ILE A 54 4.57 -18.84 -9.33
N LEU A 55 3.28 -19.02 -9.61
CA LEU A 55 2.68 -18.67 -10.91
C LEU A 55 2.85 -17.18 -11.23
N LEU A 56 2.69 -16.30 -10.23
CA LEU A 56 2.94 -14.87 -10.38
C LEU A 56 4.40 -14.57 -10.74
N CYS A 57 5.35 -15.21 -10.05
CA CYS A 57 6.77 -15.08 -10.38
C CYS A 57 7.09 -15.55 -11.80
N LEU A 58 6.55 -16.71 -12.22
CA LEU A 58 6.73 -17.24 -13.57
C LEU A 58 6.13 -16.31 -14.62
N TYR A 59 4.94 -15.76 -14.37
CA TYR A 59 4.33 -14.79 -15.27
C TYR A 59 5.20 -13.52 -15.41
N LEU A 60 5.77 -13.00 -14.33
CA LEU A 60 6.64 -11.81 -14.40
C LEU A 60 7.93 -12.09 -15.18
N VAL A 61 8.51 -13.28 -15.04
CA VAL A 61 9.65 -13.71 -15.88
C VAL A 61 9.24 -13.73 -17.35
N PHE A 62 8.10 -14.34 -17.69
CA PHE A 62 7.56 -14.35 -19.04
C PHE A 62 7.35 -12.92 -19.58
N ASN A 63 6.76 -12.02 -18.77
CA ASN A 63 6.56 -10.61 -19.17
C ASN A 63 7.90 -9.90 -19.50
N SER A 64 9.00 -10.24 -18.82
CA SER A 64 10.32 -9.71 -19.16
C SER A 64 10.81 -10.19 -20.52
N VAL A 65 10.59 -11.47 -20.84
CA VAL A 65 11.06 -12.07 -22.12
C VAL A 65 10.37 -11.44 -23.33
N ILE A 66 9.09 -11.08 -23.18
CA ILE A 66 8.29 -10.47 -24.26
C ILE A 66 8.31 -8.94 -24.25
N ALA A 67 9.00 -8.32 -23.30
CA ALA A 67 9.06 -6.87 -23.16
C ALA A 67 9.78 -6.22 -24.36
N LYS A 68 9.40 -4.97 -24.66
CA LYS A 68 10.05 -4.15 -25.71
C LYS A 68 11.56 -4.03 -25.50
N ASP A 69 11.96 -3.86 -24.23
CA ASP A 69 13.37 -3.91 -23.80
C ASP A 69 13.45 -4.82 -22.56
N PHE A 70 14.11 -5.96 -22.73
CA PHE A 70 14.32 -6.94 -21.68
C PHE A 70 15.08 -6.35 -20.48
N SER A 71 16.10 -5.55 -20.71
CA SER A 71 16.99 -5.04 -19.68
C SER A 71 16.28 -4.13 -18.68
N MET A 72 15.28 -3.35 -19.12
CA MET A 72 14.56 -2.39 -18.30
C MET A 72 13.70 -3.04 -17.21
N GLY A 73 13.07 -4.17 -17.51
CA GLY A 73 12.12 -4.85 -16.60
C GLY A 73 12.69 -6.06 -15.86
N ALA A 74 13.71 -6.74 -16.47
CA ALA A 74 14.19 -8.03 -16.00
C ALA A 74 14.66 -8.03 -14.54
N TYR A 75 15.46 -7.04 -14.13
CA TYR A 75 15.94 -6.94 -12.75
C TYR A 75 14.79 -6.83 -11.74
N ARG A 76 13.74 -6.07 -12.09
CA ARG A 76 12.57 -5.91 -11.22
C ARG A 76 11.73 -7.19 -11.16
N ASN A 77 11.48 -7.81 -12.30
CA ASN A 77 10.67 -9.02 -12.38
C ASN A 77 11.36 -10.23 -11.75
N LEU A 78 12.67 -10.41 -11.98
CA LEU A 78 13.46 -11.45 -11.31
C LEU A 78 13.60 -11.17 -9.81
N GLY A 79 13.87 -9.89 -9.45
CA GLY A 79 13.94 -9.47 -8.06
C GLY A 79 12.62 -9.63 -7.29
N PHE A 80 11.49 -9.80 -7.98
CA PHE A 80 10.19 -10.03 -7.35
C PHE A 80 10.14 -11.35 -6.57
N ILE A 81 10.95 -12.35 -6.92
CA ILE A 81 11.02 -13.65 -6.24
C ILE A 81 11.27 -13.48 -4.73
N ARG A 82 12.03 -12.45 -4.32
CA ARG A 82 12.28 -12.14 -2.91
C ARG A 82 10.99 -11.98 -2.11
N PHE A 83 9.96 -11.37 -2.69
CA PHE A 83 8.68 -11.17 -1.99
C PHE A 83 7.93 -12.49 -1.72
N GLY A 84 8.11 -13.49 -2.59
CA GLY A 84 7.61 -14.85 -2.34
C GLY A 84 8.32 -15.51 -1.15
N ILE A 85 9.65 -15.36 -1.07
CA ILE A 85 10.47 -15.89 0.04
C ILE A 85 10.14 -15.14 1.33
N PHE A 86 10.05 -13.83 1.26
CA PHE A 86 9.64 -12.95 2.36
C PHE A 86 8.27 -13.31 2.92
N PHE A 87 7.28 -13.60 2.05
CA PHE A 87 5.97 -14.10 2.45
C PHE A 87 6.08 -15.41 3.23
N LEU A 88 6.91 -16.36 2.78
CA LEU A 88 7.13 -17.62 3.49
C LEU A 88 7.80 -17.38 4.86
N ALA A 89 8.80 -16.51 4.93
CA ALA A 89 9.46 -16.16 6.18
C ALA A 89 8.47 -15.58 7.21
N PHE A 90 7.61 -14.65 6.80
CA PHE A 90 6.53 -14.16 7.67
C PHE A 90 5.62 -15.28 8.14
N ASN A 91 5.14 -16.12 7.23
CA ASN A 91 4.24 -17.23 7.59
C ASN A 91 4.88 -18.20 8.58
N TYR A 92 6.18 -18.39 8.52
CA TYR A 92 6.89 -19.24 9.46
C TYR A 92 7.02 -18.61 10.85
N PHE A 93 7.50 -17.36 10.94
CA PHE A 93 7.83 -16.72 12.21
C PHE A 93 6.63 -16.07 12.90
N PHE A 94 5.73 -15.43 12.17
CA PHE A 94 4.55 -14.72 12.70
C PHE A 94 3.42 -15.65 13.16
N TYR A 95 3.64 -16.94 13.07
CA TYR A 95 2.77 -17.90 13.74
C TYR A 95 2.93 -17.87 15.27
N ASN A 96 4.12 -17.54 15.76
CA ASN A 96 4.41 -17.47 17.20
C ASN A 96 3.95 -16.11 17.77
N ASN A 97 2.95 -16.16 18.67
CA ASN A 97 2.40 -14.95 19.30
C ASN A 97 3.45 -14.09 20.03
N TYR A 98 4.44 -14.72 20.68
CA TYR A 98 5.54 -14.00 21.34
C TYR A 98 6.33 -13.20 20.32
N PHE A 99 6.64 -13.80 19.18
CA PHE A 99 7.36 -13.15 18.10
C PHE A 99 6.57 -11.97 17.51
N VAL A 100 5.29 -12.21 17.18
CA VAL A 100 4.36 -11.17 16.67
C VAL A 100 4.27 -9.99 17.62
N ASN A 101 4.05 -10.26 18.91
CA ASN A 101 3.88 -9.19 19.91
C ASN A 101 5.14 -8.33 20.01
N ARG A 102 6.33 -8.93 20.05
CA ARG A 102 7.59 -8.17 20.15
C ARG A 102 7.85 -7.32 18.92
N VAL A 103 7.66 -7.88 17.73
CA VAL A 103 7.88 -7.16 16.47
C VAL A 103 6.88 -6.02 16.32
N LEU A 104 5.58 -6.29 16.52
CA LEU A 104 4.54 -5.27 16.28
C LEU A 104 4.52 -4.16 17.33
N VAL A 105 5.01 -4.40 18.55
CA VAL A 105 5.23 -3.32 19.53
C VAL A 105 6.29 -2.35 19.02
N ILE A 106 7.41 -2.85 18.49
CA ILE A 106 8.47 -2.00 17.92
C ILE A 106 7.94 -1.23 16.70
N TRP A 107 7.16 -1.88 15.84
CA TRP A 107 6.52 -1.22 14.70
C TRP A 107 5.54 -0.11 15.15
N ALA A 108 4.75 -0.37 16.19
CA ALA A 108 3.85 0.64 16.75
C ALA A 108 4.61 1.87 17.28
N LEU A 109 5.72 1.65 17.97
CA LEU A 109 6.58 2.74 18.45
C LEU A 109 7.19 3.53 17.29
N THR A 110 7.74 2.85 16.27
CA THR A 110 8.31 3.49 15.08
C THR A 110 7.26 4.34 14.34
N LEU A 111 6.05 3.78 14.14
CA LEU A 111 4.97 4.49 13.46
C LEU A 111 4.48 5.69 14.27
N SER A 112 4.36 5.53 15.58
CA SER A 112 3.94 6.62 16.48
C SER A 112 4.96 7.76 16.49
N PHE A 113 6.25 7.44 16.54
CA PHE A 113 7.34 8.43 16.51
C PHE A 113 7.33 9.21 15.18
N LEU A 114 7.22 8.51 14.03
CA LEU A 114 7.11 9.17 12.73
C LEU A 114 5.84 10.05 12.65
N SER A 115 4.72 9.58 13.19
CA SER A 115 3.48 10.37 13.17
C SER A 115 3.59 11.63 14.05
N LEU A 116 4.26 11.55 15.19
CA LEU A 116 4.54 12.72 16.04
C LEU A 116 5.44 13.72 15.31
N ASP A 117 6.47 13.26 14.62
CA ASP A 117 7.33 14.10 13.80
C ASP A 117 6.56 14.77 12.64
N THR A 118 5.61 14.04 12.03
CA THR A 118 4.67 14.60 11.03
C THR A 118 3.85 15.78 11.60
N TYR A 119 3.37 15.67 12.84
CA TYR A 119 2.69 16.77 13.52
C TYR A 119 3.64 17.94 13.82
N LEU A 120 4.85 17.63 14.28
CA LEU A 120 5.86 18.64 14.54
C LEU A 120 6.14 19.45 13.27
N GLU A 121 6.46 18.78 12.16
CA GLU A 121 6.73 19.43 10.87
C GLU A 121 5.53 20.24 10.37
N SER A 122 4.30 19.76 10.58
CA SER A 122 3.10 20.52 10.19
C SER A 122 2.93 21.83 10.93
N ILE A 123 3.51 21.97 12.13
CA ILE A 123 3.41 23.18 12.97
C ILE A 123 4.64 24.07 12.80
N SER A 124 5.85 23.48 12.78
CA SER A 124 7.12 24.23 12.76
C SER A 124 7.65 24.50 11.35
N GLY A 125 7.12 23.80 10.31
CA GLY A 125 7.63 23.86 8.94
C GLY A 125 8.81 22.94 8.68
N THR A 126 9.45 22.40 9.72
CA THR A 126 10.56 21.44 9.61
C THR A 126 10.39 20.29 10.60
N ASN A 127 10.91 19.13 10.24
CA ASN A 127 10.95 17.97 11.14
C ASN A 127 12.06 18.10 12.19
N ILE A 128 12.17 17.15 13.11
CA ILE A 128 13.17 17.15 14.19
C ILE A 128 14.62 17.16 13.68
N LEU A 129 14.88 16.71 12.45
CA LEU A 129 16.20 16.72 11.81
C LEU A 129 16.44 17.94 10.90
N GLY A 130 15.49 18.88 10.82
CA GLY A 130 15.57 20.07 9.98
C GLY A 130 15.17 19.83 8.51
N TYR A 131 14.56 18.69 8.17
CA TYR A 131 13.99 18.47 6.84
C TYR A 131 12.61 19.12 6.75
N GLY A 132 12.23 19.58 5.55
CA GLY A 132 10.98 20.25 5.24
C GLY A 132 11.18 21.23 4.09
N GLU A 133 10.14 21.94 3.66
CA GLU A 133 10.13 22.99 2.65
C GLU A 133 10.42 22.57 1.19
N ALA A 134 11.10 21.46 0.94
CA ALA A 134 11.56 21.05 -0.39
C ALA A 134 10.41 20.91 -1.42
N TYR A 135 9.17 20.66 -0.98
CA TYR A 135 8.00 20.44 -1.84
C TYR A 135 6.81 21.36 -1.48
N GLY A 136 7.08 22.58 -1.05
CA GLY A 136 6.05 23.60 -0.80
C GLY A 136 4.97 23.12 0.18
N ALA A 137 5.19 23.16 1.46
CA ALA A 137 4.28 22.77 2.54
C ALA A 137 3.81 21.28 2.53
N ARG A 138 4.40 20.40 1.70
CA ARG A 138 4.19 18.95 1.82
C ARG A 138 5.16 18.37 2.85
N ILE A 139 4.62 17.60 3.78
CA ILE A 139 5.39 16.99 4.85
C ILE A 139 6.23 15.84 4.30
N VAL A 140 7.51 15.81 4.65
CA VAL A 140 8.48 14.78 4.26
C VAL A 140 9.00 13.98 5.44
N SER A 141 8.92 14.51 6.68
CA SER A 141 9.41 13.88 7.91
C SER A 141 10.81 13.29 7.70
N PHE A 142 11.06 12.05 8.08
CA PHE A 142 12.36 11.40 7.93
C PHE A 142 12.69 10.92 6.51
N PHE A 143 11.80 11.10 5.53
CA PHE A 143 12.02 10.71 4.12
C PHE A 143 12.79 11.77 3.30
N LYS A 144 13.30 12.82 3.94
CA LYS A 144 14.11 13.89 3.33
C LYS A 144 13.35 14.63 2.23
N ASP A 145 13.59 14.23 0.97
CA ASP A 145 13.04 14.91 -0.21
C ASP A 145 11.82 14.18 -0.79
N GLU A 146 11.40 13.05 -0.21
CA GLU A 146 10.30 12.25 -0.75
C GLU A 146 9.02 12.43 0.06
N PRO A 147 7.96 13.08 -0.49
CA PRO A 147 6.70 13.27 0.22
C PRO A 147 5.83 12.00 0.16
N ILE A 148 6.31 10.90 0.80
CA ILE A 148 5.67 9.58 0.84
C ILE A 148 5.20 9.16 2.24
N VAL A 149 5.29 10.07 3.20
CA VAL A 149 4.96 9.85 4.62
C VAL A 149 3.55 9.32 4.81
N GLY A 150 2.57 9.95 4.12
CA GLY A 150 1.17 9.52 4.19
C GLY A 150 0.97 8.10 3.67
N GLY A 151 1.68 7.72 2.60
CA GLY A 151 1.68 6.35 2.07
C GLY A 151 2.28 5.35 3.05
N TYR A 152 3.35 5.74 3.72
CA TYR A 152 4.00 4.92 4.74
C TYR A 152 3.08 4.69 5.95
N ILE A 153 2.54 5.75 6.55
CA ILE A 153 1.61 5.63 7.69
C ILE A 153 0.39 4.79 7.27
N ASN A 154 -0.18 5.03 6.09
CA ASN A 154 -1.30 4.25 5.56
C ASN A 154 -0.97 2.76 5.43
N GLY A 155 0.25 2.40 5.06
CA GLY A 155 0.71 1.02 4.94
C GLY A 155 0.78 0.24 6.25
N PHE A 156 0.97 0.92 7.37
CA PHE A 156 1.21 0.29 8.68
C PHE A 156 0.09 0.52 9.70
N TYR A 157 -0.69 1.62 9.62
CA TYR A 157 -1.60 1.97 10.71
C TYR A 157 -2.68 0.90 10.97
N LEU A 158 -3.24 0.27 9.92
CA LEU A 158 -4.24 -0.79 10.08
C LEU A 158 -3.64 -2.09 10.65
N ILE A 159 -2.36 -2.37 10.39
CA ILE A 159 -1.63 -3.45 11.06
C ILE A 159 -1.59 -3.17 12.56
N ILE A 160 -1.18 -1.95 12.95
CA ILE A 160 -1.02 -1.58 14.36
C ILE A 160 -2.38 -1.52 15.07
N ILE A 161 -3.39 -0.94 14.46
CA ILE A 161 -4.74 -0.89 15.03
C ILE A 161 -5.33 -2.30 15.17
N GLY A 162 -5.19 -3.12 14.13
CA GLY A 162 -5.60 -4.53 14.19
C GLY A 162 -4.86 -5.31 15.28
N PHE A 163 -3.56 -5.06 15.46
CA PHE A 163 -2.75 -5.64 16.54
C PHE A 163 -3.22 -5.22 17.93
N LEU A 164 -3.52 -3.95 18.14
CA LEU A 164 -4.04 -3.46 19.42
C LEU A 164 -5.38 -4.11 19.78
N PHE A 165 -6.27 -4.32 18.81
CA PHE A 165 -7.49 -5.09 19.02
C PHE A 165 -7.22 -6.58 19.27
N TYR A 166 -6.26 -7.18 18.60
CA TYR A 166 -5.85 -8.57 18.80
C TYR A 166 -5.32 -8.81 20.22
N LEU A 167 -4.45 -7.93 20.74
CA LEU A 167 -3.90 -8.02 22.09
C LEU A 167 -4.98 -7.91 23.18
N ASN A 168 -5.95 -7.03 22.97
CA ASN A 168 -6.91 -6.63 23.98
C ASN A 168 -8.25 -7.40 23.89
N ASN A 169 -8.32 -8.48 23.12
CA ASN A 169 -9.56 -9.21 22.82
C ASN A 169 -10.34 -9.67 24.08
N LYS A 170 -9.67 -9.85 25.23
CA LYS A 170 -10.28 -10.20 26.53
C LYS A 170 -10.68 -8.99 27.40
N ILE A 171 -10.13 -7.78 27.11
CA ILE A 171 -10.25 -6.60 27.99
C ILE A 171 -10.90 -5.40 27.26
N LEU A 172 -11.42 -5.63 26.08
CA LEU A 172 -11.67 -4.65 25.02
C LEU A 172 -12.66 -3.53 25.32
N ASN A 173 -13.66 -3.77 26.18
CA ASN A 173 -14.67 -2.73 26.44
C ASN A 173 -14.08 -1.46 27.07
N LYS A 174 -12.95 -1.59 27.79
CA LYS A 174 -12.27 -0.45 28.43
C LYS A 174 -11.40 0.34 27.47
N TYR A 175 -10.71 -0.32 26.52
CA TYR A 175 -9.67 0.32 25.70
C TYR A 175 -10.10 0.64 24.26
N LYS A 176 -11.29 0.19 23.82
CA LYS A 176 -11.73 0.39 22.43
C LYS A 176 -11.77 1.85 22.00
N TYR A 177 -12.13 2.77 22.87
CA TYR A 177 -12.14 4.21 22.57
C TYR A 177 -10.74 4.81 22.51
N ILE A 178 -9.81 4.31 23.33
CA ILE A 178 -8.40 4.72 23.25
C ILE A 178 -7.81 4.28 21.91
N ILE A 179 -8.12 3.05 21.47
CA ILE A 179 -7.67 2.56 20.16
C ILE A 179 -8.30 3.38 19.02
N LEU A 180 -9.58 3.79 19.17
CA LEU A 180 -10.22 4.69 18.21
C LEU A 180 -9.52 6.04 18.12
N ILE A 181 -9.21 6.66 19.25
CA ILE A 181 -8.46 7.93 19.30
C ILE A 181 -7.09 7.76 18.62
N PHE A 182 -6.40 6.65 18.89
CA PHE A 182 -5.12 6.35 18.28
C PHE A 182 -5.22 6.12 16.75
N THR A 183 -6.35 5.56 16.30
CA THR A 183 -6.65 5.45 14.86
C THR A 183 -6.82 6.82 14.20
N ILE A 184 -7.59 7.70 14.86
CA ILE A 184 -7.81 9.08 14.38
C ILE A 184 -6.48 9.84 14.34
N PHE A 185 -5.63 9.66 15.35
CA PHE A 185 -4.28 10.22 15.37
C PHE A 185 -3.48 9.86 14.11
N PHE A 186 -3.41 8.58 13.71
CA PHE A 186 -2.71 8.18 12.49
C PHE A 186 -3.36 8.75 11.22
N ILE A 187 -4.69 8.71 11.12
CA ILE A 187 -5.39 9.24 9.94
C ILE A 187 -5.17 10.76 9.81
N THR A 188 -5.20 11.47 10.92
CA THR A 188 -4.93 12.92 10.95
C THR A 188 -3.51 13.20 10.48
N ALA A 189 -2.51 12.43 10.92
CA ALA A 189 -1.15 12.54 10.42
C ALA A 189 -1.08 12.33 8.89
N ILE A 190 -1.79 11.33 8.34
CA ILE A 190 -1.86 11.11 6.89
C ILE A 190 -2.50 12.32 6.17
N ILE A 191 -3.58 12.89 6.70
CA ILE A 191 -4.26 14.06 6.11
C ILE A 191 -3.32 15.28 6.09
N LEU A 192 -2.57 15.51 7.16
CA LEU A 192 -1.62 16.63 7.28
C LEU A 192 -0.54 16.59 6.20
N THR A 193 -0.12 15.41 5.72
CA THR A 193 0.85 15.30 4.63
C THR A 193 0.38 15.89 3.30
N GLY A 194 -0.92 16.10 3.12
CA GLY A 194 -1.52 16.53 1.86
C GLY A 194 -1.51 15.47 0.75
N GLU A 195 -1.23 14.20 1.09
CA GLU A 195 -1.26 13.06 0.15
C GLU A 195 -2.69 12.56 -0.05
N ARG A 196 -3.44 13.20 -0.94
CA ARG A 196 -4.88 13.00 -1.17
C ARG A 196 -5.28 11.54 -1.35
N SER A 197 -4.58 10.81 -2.21
CA SER A 197 -4.91 9.39 -2.51
C SER A 197 -4.73 8.50 -1.28
N ASN A 198 -3.64 8.71 -0.52
CA ASN A 198 -3.38 7.94 0.69
C ASN A 198 -4.35 8.29 1.82
N SER A 199 -4.77 9.56 1.93
CA SER A 199 -5.81 9.99 2.87
C SER A 199 -7.16 9.35 2.56
N ILE A 200 -7.57 9.29 1.29
CA ILE A 200 -8.81 8.62 0.89
C ILE A 200 -8.73 7.11 1.19
N LYS A 201 -7.62 6.45 0.85
CA LYS A 201 -7.41 5.03 1.15
C LYS A 201 -7.45 4.77 2.65
N ALA A 202 -6.82 5.63 3.46
CA ALA A 202 -6.83 5.52 4.92
C ALA A 202 -8.23 5.68 5.50
N ILE A 203 -8.99 6.68 5.05
CA ILE A 203 -10.37 6.90 5.50
C ILE A 203 -11.27 5.71 5.10
N LEU A 204 -11.16 5.21 3.87
CA LEU A 204 -11.92 4.04 3.44
C LEU A 204 -11.50 2.76 4.18
N GLY A 205 -10.21 2.59 4.45
CA GLY A 205 -9.69 1.50 5.29
C GLY A 205 -10.25 1.57 6.71
N PHE A 206 -10.31 2.77 7.30
CA PHE A 206 -10.97 3.01 8.58
C PHE A 206 -12.44 2.57 8.54
N PHE A 207 -13.21 3.03 7.55
CA PHE A 207 -14.62 2.64 7.42
C PHE A 207 -14.76 1.12 7.34
N LEU A 208 -14.06 0.46 6.42
CA LEU A 208 -14.13 -0.98 6.26
C LEU A 208 -13.75 -1.72 7.56
N PHE A 209 -12.66 -1.32 8.21
CA PHE A 209 -12.20 -1.95 9.44
C PHE A 209 -13.20 -1.80 10.57
N TYR A 210 -13.70 -0.58 10.84
CA TYR A 210 -14.62 -0.33 11.94
C TYR A 210 -16.02 -0.89 11.69
N PHE A 211 -16.51 -0.86 10.43
CA PHE A 211 -17.81 -1.49 10.11
C PHE A 211 -17.78 -3.01 10.25
N LEU A 212 -16.65 -3.65 9.93
CA LEU A 212 -16.47 -5.10 10.08
C LEU A 212 -16.03 -5.53 11.49
N ASN A 213 -15.74 -4.57 12.38
CA ASN A 213 -15.31 -4.83 13.74
C ASN A 213 -16.54 -4.98 14.68
N ASP A 214 -16.67 -6.15 15.32
CA ASP A 214 -17.81 -6.48 16.21
C ASP A 214 -17.74 -5.81 17.58
N HIS A 215 -16.59 -5.21 17.97
CA HIS A 215 -16.46 -4.54 19.27
C HIS A 215 -17.24 -3.23 19.37
N PHE A 216 -17.62 -2.66 18.22
CA PHE A 216 -18.39 -1.43 18.16
C PHE A 216 -19.84 -1.70 17.81
N LYS A 217 -20.75 -1.15 18.62
CA LYS A 217 -22.18 -1.11 18.30
C LYS A 217 -22.41 -0.14 17.14
N PHE A 218 -23.51 -0.30 16.41
CA PHE A 218 -23.81 0.52 15.24
C PHE A 218 -23.79 2.04 15.53
N LYS A 219 -24.33 2.46 16.66
CA LYS A 219 -24.28 3.88 17.10
C LYS A 219 -22.85 4.39 17.31
N GLU A 220 -21.98 3.55 17.88
CA GLU A 220 -20.57 3.89 18.09
C GLU A 220 -19.80 3.98 16.75
N LYS A 221 -20.13 3.14 15.77
CA LYS A 221 -19.60 3.21 14.42
C LYS A 221 -19.96 4.54 13.75
N ILE A 222 -21.23 4.95 13.82
CA ILE A 222 -21.65 6.25 13.30
C ILE A 222 -20.93 7.40 14.02
N LEU A 223 -20.84 7.35 15.34
CA LEU A 223 -20.16 8.39 16.12
C LEU A 223 -18.68 8.50 15.75
N SER A 224 -18.00 7.37 15.51
CA SER A 224 -16.59 7.37 15.09
C SER A 224 -16.39 8.02 13.71
N VAL A 225 -17.34 7.81 12.80
CA VAL A 225 -17.37 8.47 11.49
C VAL A 225 -17.57 9.97 11.62
N LEU A 226 -18.58 10.38 12.42
CA LEU A 226 -18.85 11.81 12.67
C LEU A 226 -17.62 12.50 13.27
N LEU A 227 -16.96 11.86 14.22
CA LEU A 227 -15.74 12.39 14.83
C LEU A 227 -14.63 12.59 13.79
N LEU A 228 -14.42 11.61 12.90
CA LEU A 228 -13.42 11.74 11.82
C LEU A 228 -13.77 12.87 10.85
N VAL A 229 -15.04 13.01 10.49
CA VAL A 229 -15.52 14.10 9.62
C VAL A 229 -15.31 15.46 10.30
N LEU A 230 -15.62 15.59 11.58
CA LEU A 230 -15.38 16.83 12.33
C LEU A 230 -13.89 17.20 12.37
N VAL A 231 -13.01 16.22 12.64
CA VAL A 231 -11.57 16.43 12.60
C VAL A 231 -11.12 16.87 11.20
N PHE A 232 -11.62 16.23 10.14
CA PHE A 232 -11.28 16.61 8.76
C PHE A 232 -11.71 18.05 8.43
N ILE A 233 -12.95 18.43 8.78
CA ILE A 233 -13.44 19.79 8.59
C ILE A 233 -12.61 20.81 9.39
N PHE A 234 -12.27 20.48 10.63
CA PHE A 234 -11.40 21.31 11.46
C PHE A 234 -10.05 21.57 10.78
N LEU A 235 -9.37 20.52 10.29
CA LEU A 235 -8.09 20.64 9.59
C LEU A 235 -8.19 21.49 8.31
N LEU A 236 -9.26 21.34 7.53
CA LEU A 236 -9.47 22.15 6.34
C LEU A 236 -9.66 23.64 6.69
N ASN A 237 -10.27 23.96 7.82
CA ASN A 237 -10.49 25.34 8.24
C ASN A 237 -9.24 25.99 8.85
N THR A 238 -8.35 25.20 9.45
CA THR A 238 -7.13 25.71 10.11
C THR A 238 -5.94 25.83 9.18
N SER A 239 -5.92 25.10 8.04
CA SER A 239 -4.78 25.06 7.12
C SER A 239 -5.17 25.47 5.69
N ASN A 240 -4.65 26.61 5.23
CA ASN A 240 -4.80 27.07 3.83
C ASN A 240 -4.22 26.05 2.83
N PHE A 241 -3.11 25.39 3.17
CA PHE A 241 -2.52 24.36 2.36
C PHE A 241 -3.48 23.17 2.16
N LEU A 242 -4.07 22.64 3.23
CA LEU A 242 -5.03 21.54 3.14
C LEU A 242 -6.30 21.94 2.41
N LYS A 243 -6.79 23.16 2.63
CA LYS A 243 -7.94 23.71 1.90
C LYS A 243 -7.68 23.76 0.39
N LEU A 244 -6.49 24.18 -0.02
CA LEU A 244 -6.10 24.18 -1.42
C LEU A 244 -5.98 22.74 -1.96
N ARG A 245 -5.30 21.84 -1.21
CA ARG A 245 -5.05 20.46 -1.64
C ARG A 245 -6.33 19.64 -1.79
N TYR A 246 -7.20 19.65 -0.81
CA TYR A 246 -8.44 18.87 -0.82
C TYR A 246 -9.60 19.62 -1.48
N GLY A 247 -9.81 20.90 -1.14
CA GLY A 247 -10.88 21.71 -1.73
C GLY A 247 -10.60 22.10 -3.17
N GLY A 248 -9.50 22.83 -3.39
CA GLY A 248 -9.16 23.43 -4.70
C GLY A 248 -8.75 22.39 -5.74
N GLN A 249 -7.83 21.49 -5.40
CA GLN A 249 -7.22 20.59 -6.37
C GLN A 249 -7.89 19.22 -6.48
N PHE A 250 -8.84 18.88 -5.59
CA PHE A 250 -9.54 17.61 -5.62
C PHE A 250 -11.06 17.78 -5.84
N PHE A 251 -11.75 18.47 -4.92
CA PHE A 251 -13.21 18.59 -5.02
C PHE A 251 -13.67 19.53 -6.14
N LYS A 252 -13.02 20.69 -6.35
CA LYS A 252 -13.44 21.62 -7.42
C LYS A 252 -13.42 21.00 -8.82
N PRO A 253 -12.36 20.30 -9.27
CA PRO A 253 -12.37 19.64 -10.58
C PRO A 253 -13.47 18.58 -10.73
N ILE A 254 -13.78 17.85 -9.66
CA ILE A 254 -14.86 16.87 -9.69
C ILE A 254 -16.22 17.57 -9.83
N ILE A 255 -16.46 18.62 -9.05
CA ILE A 255 -17.71 19.38 -9.10
C ILE A 255 -17.88 20.06 -10.45
N SER A 256 -16.81 20.64 -11.04
CA SER A 256 -16.88 21.29 -12.36
C SER A 256 -17.27 20.30 -13.46
N ILE A 257 -16.83 19.05 -13.39
CA ILE A 257 -17.24 17.99 -14.35
C ILE A 257 -18.74 17.74 -14.26
N PHE A 258 -19.32 17.68 -13.04
CA PHE A 258 -20.76 17.46 -12.86
C PHE A 258 -21.63 18.69 -13.17
N GLN A 259 -21.07 19.89 -13.09
CA GLN A 259 -21.77 21.17 -13.38
C GLN A 259 -21.65 21.61 -14.84
N SER A 260 -20.74 21.02 -15.60
CA SER A 260 -20.48 21.37 -16.99
C SER A 260 -21.51 20.67 -17.91
N ASN A 261 -22.38 21.48 -18.53
CA ASN A 261 -23.39 20.98 -19.48
C ASN A 261 -22.85 20.84 -20.93
N ASN A 262 -21.56 21.17 -21.18
CA ASN A 262 -20.97 21.12 -22.52
C ASN A 262 -19.79 20.16 -22.58
N GLU A 263 -19.83 19.17 -23.48
CA GLU A 263 -18.75 18.18 -23.71
C GLU A 263 -17.39 18.85 -23.97
N ILE A 264 -17.35 19.97 -24.71
CA ILE A 264 -16.13 20.73 -25.02
C ILE A 264 -15.48 21.32 -23.75
N SER A 265 -16.26 21.72 -22.75
CA SER A 265 -15.75 22.25 -21.49
C SER A 265 -15.21 21.11 -20.59
N ILE A 266 -15.83 19.94 -20.62
CA ILE A 266 -15.37 18.76 -19.91
C ILE A 266 -14.02 18.31 -20.48
N GLU A 267 -13.86 18.27 -21.78
CA GLU A 267 -12.61 17.88 -22.45
C GLU A 267 -11.46 18.89 -22.18
N ARG A 268 -11.76 20.19 -22.17
CA ARG A 268 -10.78 21.24 -21.82
C ARG A 268 -10.32 21.16 -20.36
N GLU A 269 -11.22 20.95 -19.42
CA GLU A 269 -10.90 20.77 -17.99
C GLU A 269 -10.12 19.47 -17.76
N ALA A 270 -10.52 18.39 -18.43
CA ALA A 270 -9.82 17.11 -18.38
C ALA A 270 -8.37 17.22 -18.88
N ASN A 271 -8.14 17.93 -19.99
CA ASN A 271 -6.80 18.12 -20.58
C ASN A 271 -5.87 18.99 -19.70
N LYS A 272 -6.42 19.82 -18.81
CA LYS A 272 -5.64 20.56 -17.81
C LYS A 272 -5.23 19.71 -16.60
N ASN A 273 -5.83 18.54 -16.40
CA ASN A 273 -5.54 17.71 -15.25
C ASN A 273 -4.42 16.70 -15.58
N LEU A 274 -3.27 16.88 -14.93
CA LEU A 274 -2.09 16.01 -15.11
C LEU A 274 -2.42 14.52 -14.99
N TYR A 275 -3.27 14.11 -14.04
CA TYR A 275 -3.60 12.70 -13.86
C TYR A 275 -4.42 12.14 -15.02
N ILE A 276 -5.32 12.93 -15.60
CA ILE A 276 -6.11 12.53 -16.79
C ILE A 276 -5.17 12.32 -17.98
N ALA A 277 -4.22 13.23 -18.20
CA ALA A 277 -3.22 13.09 -19.26
C ALA A 277 -2.37 11.83 -19.08
N LEU A 278 -1.97 11.50 -17.85
CA LEU A 278 -1.23 10.28 -17.53
C LEU A 278 -2.07 9.01 -17.77
N TYR A 279 -3.36 9.01 -17.41
CA TYR A 279 -4.26 7.89 -17.64
C TYR A 279 -4.51 7.68 -19.14
N GLN A 280 -4.74 8.76 -19.89
CA GLN A 280 -4.86 8.72 -21.34
C GLN A 280 -3.59 8.17 -21.99
N SER A 281 -2.42 8.63 -21.57
CA SER A 281 -1.13 8.13 -22.06
C SER A 281 -0.97 6.62 -21.79
N GLY A 282 -1.33 6.16 -20.58
CA GLY A 282 -1.34 4.73 -20.26
C GLY A 282 -2.27 3.92 -21.17
N PHE A 283 -3.46 4.46 -21.45
CA PHE A 283 -4.42 3.82 -22.34
C PHE A 283 -3.97 3.81 -23.81
N GLU A 284 -3.30 4.85 -24.28
CA GLU A 284 -2.71 4.89 -25.63
C GLU A 284 -1.57 3.86 -25.80
N VAL A 285 -0.73 3.68 -24.77
CA VAL A 285 0.28 2.59 -24.78
C VAL A 285 -0.42 1.24 -24.85
N PHE A 286 -1.48 1.01 -24.07
CA PHE A 286 -2.27 -0.22 -24.14
C PHE A 286 -2.87 -0.44 -25.54
N LYS A 287 -3.42 0.58 -26.20
CA LYS A 287 -3.96 0.44 -27.55
C LYS A 287 -2.91 -0.04 -28.57
N LYS A 288 -1.65 0.32 -28.36
CA LYS A 288 -0.54 -0.12 -29.20
C LYS A 288 -0.09 -1.55 -28.87
N TYR A 289 -0.08 -1.92 -27.59
CA TYR A 289 0.39 -3.21 -27.08
C TYR A 289 -0.72 -4.00 -26.37
N LYS A 290 -1.83 -4.29 -27.07
CA LYS A 290 -3.10 -4.76 -26.51
C LYS A 290 -3.00 -6.09 -25.74
N ILE A 291 -2.22 -7.06 -26.23
CA ILE A 291 -2.28 -8.45 -25.77
C ILE A 291 -1.43 -8.64 -24.51
N PHE A 292 -0.13 -8.34 -24.57
CA PHE A 292 0.82 -8.59 -23.49
C PHE A 292 1.45 -7.31 -22.91
N GLY A 293 1.08 -6.13 -23.40
CA GLY A 293 1.64 -4.85 -22.97
C GLY A 293 3.04 -4.60 -23.53
N VAL A 294 3.62 -3.47 -23.11
CA VAL A 294 4.97 -3.07 -23.54
C VAL A 294 6.08 -3.74 -22.71
N GLY A 295 5.71 -4.43 -21.63
CA GLY A 295 6.62 -5.01 -20.64
C GLY A 295 6.74 -4.14 -19.39
N ASN A 296 6.93 -4.78 -18.22
CA ASN A 296 7.08 -4.09 -16.95
C ASN A 296 8.23 -3.07 -17.03
N LYS A 297 8.02 -1.84 -16.51
CA LYS A 297 8.98 -0.73 -16.56
C LYS A 297 9.29 -0.16 -17.95
N ASN A 298 8.68 -0.67 -19.00
CA ASN A 298 8.90 -0.21 -20.37
C ASN A 298 7.95 0.94 -20.78
N TYR A 299 6.97 1.29 -19.95
CA TYR A 299 6.08 2.43 -20.20
C TYR A 299 6.87 3.73 -20.44
N ARG A 300 7.87 4.02 -19.59
CA ARG A 300 8.74 5.19 -19.74
C ARG A 300 9.49 5.18 -21.05
N LEU A 301 10.05 4.03 -21.44
CA LEU A 301 10.77 3.89 -22.71
C LEU A 301 9.85 4.20 -23.90
N GLU A 302 8.60 3.70 -23.86
CA GLU A 302 7.62 3.93 -24.92
C GLU A 302 7.18 5.39 -24.99
N THR A 303 6.90 6.03 -23.88
CA THR A 303 6.32 7.37 -23.85
C THR A 303 7.34 8.49 -24.00
N CYS A 304 8.59 8.29 -23.53
CA CYS A 304 9.64 9.31 -23.59
C CYS A 304 10.46 9.27 -24.88
N SER A 305 10.51 8.12 -25.58
CA SER A 305 11.22 8.01 -26.86
C SER A 305 10.35 8.31 -28.08
N ASN A 306 9.02 8.43 -27.90
CA ASN A 306 8.06 8.69 -28.97
C ASN A 306 7.42 10.07 -28.83
N GLU A 307 8.20 11.13 -28.82
CA GLU A 307 7.73 12.54 -28.70
C GLU A 307 6.73 12.97 -29.80
N LYS A 308 6.68 12.24 -30.93
CA LYS A 308 5.77 12.52 -32.04
C LYS A 308 4.30 12.17 -31.74
N ASN A 309 4.00 11.41 -30.69
CA ASN A 309 2.62 11.09 -30.31
C ASN A 309 2.11 12.12 -29.29
N PRO A 310 1.20 13.04 -29.68
CA PRO A 310 0.74 14.10 -28.78
C PRO A 310 -0.08 13.60 -27.58
N LYS A 311 -0.50 12.32 -27.59
CA LYS A 311 -1.23 11.71 -26.49
C LYS A 311 -0.31 10.99 -25.48
N TYR A 312 0.98 10.90 -25.76
CA TYR A 312 1.93 10.36 -24.81
C TYR A 312 2.38 11.43 -23.83
N TYR A 313 2.38 11.06 -22.56
CA TYR A 313 2.96 11.86 -21.50
C TYR A 313 4.17 11.14 -20.94
N CYS A 314 5.37 11.70 -21.16
CA CYS A 314 6.65 11.10 -20.69
C CYS A 314 6.68 11.06 -19.16
N ASN A 315 6.58 9.86 -18.60
CA ASN A 315 6.67 9.62 -17.16
C ASN A 315 7.15 8.21 -16.86
N THR A 316 7.46 7.91 -15.60
CA THR A 316 7.90 6.58 -15.17
C THR A 316 6.79 5.53 -15.21
N HIS A 317 5.54 5.94 -15.04
CA HIS A 317 4.35 5.08 -15.03
C HIS A 317 3.08 5.95 -15.17
N PRO A 318 1.90 5.38 -15.48
CA PRO A 318 0.66 6.14 -15.70
C PRO A 318 0.02 6.73 -14.42
N HIS A 319 0.60 6.56 -13.23
CA HIS A 319 0.07 6.98 -11.94
C HIS A 319 -1.32 6.42 -11.58
N GLN A 320 -1.71 5.30 -12.15
CA GLN A 320 -2.94 4.57 -11.80
C GLN A 320 -2.75 3.08 -12.10
N LEU A 321 -3.08 2.23 -11.12
CA LEU A 321 -2.80 0.80 -11.09
C LEU A 321 -3.30 0.06 -12.35
N TYR A 322 -4.57 0.26 -12.74
CA TYR A 322 -5.16 -0.50 -13.85
C TYR A 322 -4.61 -0.06 -15.20
N PHE A 323 -4.35 1.25 -15.37
CA PHE A 323 -3.69 1.74 -16.58
C PHE A 323 -2.22 1.29 -16.64
N GLU A 324 -1.53 1.15 -15.51
CA GLU A 324 -0.19 0.57 -15.45
C GLU A 324 -0.24 -0.89 -15.90
N PHE A 325 -1.16 -1.70 -15.35
CA PHE A 325 -1.29 -3.09 -15.75
C PHE A 325 -1.66 -3.24 -17.23
N LEU A 326 -2.60 -2.46 -17.73
CA LEU A 326 -2.97 -2.49 -19.14
C LEU A 326 -1.81 -2.09 -20.05
N ALA A 327 -1.08 -1.02 -19.72
CA ALA A 327 0.02 -0.54 -20.53
C ALA A 327 1.20 -1.52 -20.54
N GLU A 328 1.62 -2.01 -19.38
CA GLU A 328 2.83 -2.82 -19.22
C GLU A 328 2.59 -4.33 -19.38
N HIS A 329 1.36 -4.82 -19.19
CA HIS A 329 1.05 -6.25 -19.23
C HIS A 329 -0.05 -6.61 -20.26
N GLY A 330 -0.68 -5.63 -20.92
CA GLY A 330 -1.78 -5.84 -21.84
C GLY A 330 -3.01 -6.47 -21.18
N ILE A 331 -4.00 -6.87 -21.98
CA ILE A 331 -5.23 -7.45 -21.45
C ILE A 331 -5.00 -8.82 -20.81
N VAL A 332 -4.18 -9.67 -21.42
CA VAL A 332 -3.91 -11.02 -20.93
C VAL A 332 -3.18 -10.95 -19.60
N GLY A 333 -2.10 -10.17 -19.53
CA GLY A 333 -1.34 -10.03 -18.30
C GLY A 333 -2.11 -9.33 -17.19
N THR A 334 -2.91 -8.32 -17.52
CA THR A 334 -3.80 -7.66 -16.55
C THR A 334 -4.79 -8.65 -15.93
N VAL A 335 -5.43 -9.49 -16.73
CA VAL A 335 -6.35 -10.52 -16.25
C VAL A 335 -5.63 -11.52 -15.34
N ILE A 336 -4.44 -11.99 -15.72
CA ILE A 336 -3.62 -12.90 -14.90
C ILE A 336 -3.26 -12.24 -13.56
N LEU A 337 -2.75 -11.01 -13.57
CA LEU A 337 -2.36 -10.28 -12.38
C LEU A 337 -3.56 -10.07 -11.44
N ILE A 338 -4.67 -9.55 -11.97
CA ILE A 338 -5.89 -9.32 -11.19
C ILE A 338 -6.39 -10.66 -10.62
N PHE A 339 -6.47 -11.71 -11.43
CA PHE A 339 -6.93 -13.02 -10.97
C PHE A 339 -6.06 -13.56 -9.81
N ILE A 340 -4.73 -13.52 -9.93
CA ILE A 340 -3.84 -14.03 -8.89
C ILE A 340 -3.93 -13.17 -7.63
N LEU A 341 -3.79 -11.83 -7.75
CA LEU A 341 -3.79 -10.92 -6.61
C LEU A 341 -5.13 -10.95 -5.86
N PHE A 342 -6.24 -10.93 -6.59
CA PHE A 342 -7.56 -11.03 -5.97
C PHE A 342 -7.82 -12.42 -5.39
N SER A 343 -7.35 -13.49 -6.01
CA SER A 343 -7.44 -14.85 -5.44
C SER A 343 -6.67 -14.94 -4.12
N LEU A 344 -5.48 -14.34 -4.03
CA LEU A 344 -4.71 -14.28 -2.79
C LEU A 344 -5.45 -13.53 -1.68
N ILE A 345 -6.17 -12.47 -1.99
CA ILE A 345 -6.86 -11.62 -1.00
C ILE A 345 -8.24 -12.19 -0.67
N LEU A 346 -9.09 -12.39 -1.68
CA LEU A 346 -10.52 -12.69 -1.49
C LEU A 346 -10.77 -14.11 -0.98
N SER A 347 -9.92 -15.07 -1.30
CA SER A 347 -10.07 -16.46 -0.82
C SER A 347 -10.04 -16.60 0.69
N LYS A 348 -9.53 -15.61 1.41
CA LYS A 348 -9.38 -15.64 2.88
C LYS A 348 -10.44 -14.81 3.62
N ILE A 349 -11.24 -14.01 2.93
CA ILE A 349 -12.22 -13.09 3.55
C ILE A 349 -13.15 -13.82 4.53
N LYS A 350 -13.81 -14.91 4.11
CA LYS A 350 -14.75 -15.65 4.96
C LYS A 350 -14.07 -16.17 6.23
N ILE A 351 -12.84 -16.67 6.11
CA ILE A 351 -12.06 -17.19 7.24
C ILE A 351 -11.69 -16.07 8.20
N ILE A 352 -11.25 -14.93 7.67
CA ILE A 352 -10.83 -13.77 8.48
C ILE A 352 -12.02 -13.20 9.25
N LEU A 353 -13.14 -12.99 8.59
CA LEU A 353 -14.35 -12.47 9.24
C LEU A 353 -14.88 -13.43 10.31
N SER A 354 -14.88 -14.74 10.05
CA SER A 354 -15.36 -15.73 11.02
C SER A 354 -14.41 -15.92 12.21
N SER A 355 -13.10 -15.73 12.02
CA SER A 355 -12.09 -15.92 13.07
C SER A 355 -12.01 -14.77 14.07
N LYS A 356 -12.60 -13.61 13.74
CA LYS A 356 -12.50 -12.35 14.52
C LYS A 356 -11.05 -11.94 14.82
N ASN A 357 -10.12 -12.30 13.93
CA ASN A 357 -8.72 -11.89 14.05
C ASN A 357 -8.56 -10.48 13.46
N TYR A 358 -8.57 -9.48 14.34
CA TYR A 358 -8.54 -8.07 13.93
C TYR A 358 -7.22 -7.65 13.30
N LEU A 359 -6.10 -8.33 13.62
CA LEU A 359 -4.82 -8.09 12.93
C LEU A 359 -4.92 -8.51 11.45
N GLN A 360 -5.53 -9.68 11.17
CA GLN A 360 -5.81 -10.09 9.80
C GLN A 360 -6.80 -9.14 9.10
N LEU A 361 -7.82 -8.67 9.83
CA LEU A 361 -8.81 -7.73 9.30
C LEU A 361 -8.16 -6.39 8.92
N GLY A 362 -7.23 -5.87 9.73
CA GLY A 362 -6.49 -4.66 9.40
C GLY A 362 -5.68 -4.79 8.10
N CYS A 363 -4.93 -5.88 7.96
CA CYS A 363 -4.20 -6.17 6.74
C CYS A 363 -5.13 -6.35 5.53
N LEU A 364 -6.24 -7.07 5.67
CA LEU A 364 -7.24 -7.28 4.62
C LEU A 364 -7.82 -5.95 4.13
N THR A 365 -8.21 -5.06 5.04
CA THR A 365 -8.81 -3.77 4.66
C THR A 365 -7.80 -2.87 3.94
N PHE A 366 -6.54 -2.86 4.34
CA PHE A 366 -5.47 -2.17 3.59
C PHE A 366 -5.34 -2.73 2.17
N LEU A 367 -5.27 -4.06 2.02
CA LEU A 367 -5.13 -4.71 0.72
C LEU A 367 -6.32 -4.40 -0.20
N LEU A 368 -7.55 -4.41 0.31
CA LEU A 368 -8.74 -4.04 -0.47
C LEU A 368 -8.70 -2.57 -0.93
N THR A 369 -8.28 -1.65 -0.05
CA THR A 369 -8.18 -0.23 -0.41
C THR A 369 -7.03 0.08 -1.37
N SER A 370 -6.05 -0.81 -1.50
CA SER A 370 -4.96 -0.66 -2.48
C SER A 370 -5.43 -0.79 -3.92
N PHE A 371 -6.58 -1.44 -4.17
CA PHE A 371 -7.16 -1.66 -5.50
C PHE A 371 -8.33 -0.72 -5.84
N ILE A 372 -8.52 0.39 -5.11
CA ILE A 372 -9.57 1.35 -5.44
C ILE A 372 -9.32 1.93 -6.83
N PRO A 373 -10.30 1.82 -7.75
CA PRO A 373 -10.14 2.35 -9.10
C PRO A 373 -10.09 3.89 -9.11
N LEU A 374 -9.49 4.44 -10.17
CA LEU A 374 -9.42 5.87 -10.48
C LEU A 374 -8.61 6.74 -9.50
N LEU A 375 -8.20 6.25 -8.34
CA LEU A 375 -7.29 6.98 -7.47
C LEU A 375 -5.86 6.96 -8.01
N PRO A 376 -5.17 8.10 -8.04
CA PRO A 376 -3.75 8.14 -8.35
C PRO A 376 -2.95 7.23 -7.41
N SER A 377 -2.00 6.50 -7.97
CA SER A 377 -1.12 5.57 -7.23
C SER A 377 0.32 5.72 -7.70
N GLY A 378 1.28 5.35 -6.85
CA GLY A 378 2.63 5.04 -7.30
C GLY A 378 2.66 3.77 -8.14
N ALA A 379 3.76 3.50 -8.82
CA ALA A 379 3.93 2.27 -9.59
C ALA A 379 3.78 1.05 -8.68
N PHE A 380 2.92 0.10 -9.08
CA PHE A 380 2.64 -1.09 -8.26
C PHE A 380 3.90 -1.93 -8.02
N PHE A 381 4.69 -2.12 -9.08
CA PHE A 381 5.94 -2.88 -9.01
C PHE A 381 7.14 -2.07 -8.49
N ALA A 382 6.96 -0.84 -7.96
CA ALA A 382 8.02 -0.14 -7.24
C ALA A 382 8.32 -0.85 -5.91
N ASP A 383 9.60 -0.94 -5.54
CA ASP A 383 10.06 -1.67 -4.36
C ASP A 383 9.36 -1.22 -3.07
N TYR A 384 9.15 0.08 -2.89
CA TYR A 384 8.43 0.64 -1.76
C TYR A 384 6.98 0.12 -1.68
N ASN A 385 6.22 0.22 -2.79
CA ASN A 385 4.82 -0.18 -2.83
C ASN A 385 4.67 -1.70 -2.68
N LEU A 386 5.53 -2.48 -3.34
CA LEU A 386 5.56 -3.94 -3.19
C LEU A 386 5.90 -4.35 -1.76
N THR A 387 6.89 -3.72 -1.13
CA THR A 387 7.27 -4.04 0.25
C THR A 387 6.08 -3.88 1.19
N ILE A 388 5.38 -2.74 1.14
CA ILE A 388 4.21 -2.49 1.99
C ILE A 388 3.07 -3.47 1.66
N PHE A 389 2.80 -3.71 0.38
CA PHE A 389 1.78 -4.66 -0.05
C PHE A 389 2.06 -6.07 0.48
N TRP A 390 3.30 -6.56 0.30
CA TRP A 390 3.69 -7.90 0.72
C TRP A 390 3.78 -8.07 2.24
N ILE A 391 4.13 -7.03 2.98
CA ILE A 391 4.04 -7.03 4.45
C ILE A 391 2.59 -7.32 4.89
N ASN A 392 1.64 -6.55 4.37
CA ASN A 392 0.22 -6.71 4.71
C ASN A 392 -0.31 -8.10 4.28
N LEU A 393 -0.01 -8.53 3.04
CA LEU A 393 -0.42 -9.85 2.57
C LEU A 393 0.20 -10.97 3.43
N SER A 394 1.46 -10.85 3.77
CA SER A 394 2.19 -11.85 4.56
C SER A 394 1.63 -11.99 5.97
N ILE A 395 1.38 -10.87 6.67
CA ILE A 395 0.81 -10.87 8.02
C ILE A 395 -0.63 -11.41 7.99
N MET A 396 -1.44 -11.01 6.97
CA MET A 396 -2.80 -11.51 6.79
C MET A 396 -2.85 -13.05 6.76
N TYR A 397 -1.85 -13.68 6.15
CA TYR A 397 -1.77 -15.14 6.11
C TYR A 397 -1.17 -15.73 7.38
N ALA A 398 -0.11 -15.13 7.90
CA ALA A 398 0.76 -15.69 8.91
C ALA A 398 0.09 -15.90 10.27
N VAL A 399 -0.71 -14.92 10.72
CA VAL A 399 -1.25 -14.88 12.10
C VAL A 399 -2.52 -15.69 12.30
N GLY A 400 -3.06 -16.31 11.28
CA GLY A 400 -4.28 -17.13 11.36
C GLY A 400 -4.00 -18.63 11.19
N ASN A 401 -4.54 -19.45 12.08
CA ASN A 401 -4.34 -20.91 12.02
C ASN A 401 -4.79 -21.54 10.70
N LYS A 402 -5.93 -21.07 10.15
CA LYS A 402 -6.52 -21.59 8.90
C LYS A 402 -6.00 -20.91 7.63
N THR A 403 -5.22 -19.86 7.76
CA THR A 403 -4.66 -19.10 6.64
C THR A 403 -3.18 -19.34 6.43
N ASN A 404 -2.45 -19.73 7.48
CA ASN A 404 -1.01 -19.94 7.45
C ASN A 404 -0.62 -21.10 6.53
N VAL A 405 0.37 -20.84 5.65
CA VAL A 405 0.77 -21.80 4.60
C VAL A 405 1.61 -22.99 5.09
N PHE A 406 2.15 -22.93 6.31
CA PHE A 406 2.87 -24.05 6.95
C PHE A 406 1.95 -24.97 7.76
N ARG A 407 0.66 -24.62 7.87
CA ARG A 407 -0.32 -25.45 8.57
C ARG A 407 -1.25 -26.09 7.56
N PHE A 408 -1.08 -27.37 7.40
CA PHE A 408 -2.02 -28.23 6.71
C PHE A 408 -2.87 -28.95 7.76
N ASN A 409 -4.16 -28.65 7.79
CA ASN A 409 -5.16 -29.58 8.28
C ASN A 409 -5.65 -30.39 7.11
#